data_ac52870056da7fab85adb664274f5426
#
_entry.id   ac52870056da7fab85adb664274f5426
#
_cell.length_a   1.000
_cell.length_b   1.000
_cell.length_c   1.000
_cell.angle_alpha   90.00
_cell.angle_beta   90.00
_cell.angle_gamma   90.00
#
_symmetry.space_group_name_H-M   'P 1'
#
loop_
_entity.id
_entity.type
_entity.pdbx_description
1 polymer ?
#
loop_
_entity_poly.entity_id
_entity_poly.type
_entity_poly.pdbx_seq_one_letter_code
_entity_poly.pdbx_strand_id
1 'polypeptide(L)'
;AYNADEPQTGRLAYIGQDLFVSGQKMGDHIVSLLPNGGEIALFIATPGAANIQPRIDGAKDTLKSHSNIKYNVVATGAAVPAELTVINSWATGHSSAKGMFAVDAGSTQGVAQTIQKQGLKSKGWVGGGYDLTPITQKLLAAGYIEFTIDQQPYLQGFLPILELYLYKASQGLTGIADVDTGLKFLDKTTVKPYNSTKSRYEGTSNSPGVQKA
;
A
#
# COMPACT_ATOMS: atom_id res chain seq x y z
N ALA A 1 -15.80 -7.86 -8.98
CA ALA A 1 -14.38 -7.43 -9.01
C ALA A 1 -13.86 -7.30 -7.58
N TYR A 2 -12.56 -7.46 -7.37
CA TYR A 2 -11.90 -7.19 -6.10
C TYR A 2 -10.50 -6.63 -6.34
N ASN A 3 -9.97 -5.86 -5.40
CA ASN A 3 -8.64 -5.22 -5.44
C ASN A 3 -8.46 -4.19 -6.57
N ALA A 4 -8.82 -4.52 -7.81
CA ALA A 4 -8.85 -3.62 -8.96
C ALA A 4 -10.29 -3.47 -9.44
N ASP A 5 -10.76 -2.26 -9.61
CA ASP A 5 -12.09 -1.98 -10.14
C ASP A 5 -12.08 -1.79 -11.67
N GLU A 6 -13.08 -2.35 -12.32
CA GLU A 6 -13.32 -2.23 -13.76
C GLU A 6 -14.82 -2.02 -14.02
N PRO A 7 -15.36 -0.85 -13.71
CA PRO A 7 -16.80 -0.57 -13.78
C PRO A 7 -17.38 -0.74 -15.19
N GLN A 8 -16.53 -0.58 -16.22
CA GLN A 8 -16.95 -0.70 -17.63
C GLN A 8 -17.24 -2.15 -18.06
N THR A 9 -16.90 -3.16 -17.27
CA THR A 9 -17.05 -4.57 -17.63
C THR A 9 -18.41 -5.17 -17.27
N GLY A 10 -19.32 -4.37 -16.67
CA GLY A 10 -20.60 -4.88 -16.18
C GLY A 10 -20.47 -5.77 -14.97
N ARG A 11 -19.43 -5.55 -14.13
CA ARG A 11 -19.26 -6.25 -12.86
C ARG A 11 -20.49 -6.09 -11.96
N LEU A 12 -20.81 -7.10 -11.19
CA LEU A 12 -21.94 -7.06 -10.23
C LEU A 12 -21.60 -6.21 -9.01
N ALA A 13 -20.36 -6.29 -8.52
CA ALA A 13 -19.88 -5.51 -7.40
C ALA A 13 -18.36 -5.32 -7.44
N TYR A 14 -17.87 -4.36 -6.68
CA TYR A 14 -16.45 -4.17 -6.37
C TYR A 14 -16.23 -4.27 -4.85
N ILE A 15 -15.31 -5.13 -4.46
CA ILE A 15 -14.88 -5.28 -3.07
C ILE A 15 -13.41 -4.91 -3.00
N GLY A 16 -13.11 -3.75 -2.46
CA GLY A 16 -11.76 -3.23 -2.41
C GLY A 16 -11.69 -1.87 -1.77
N GLN A 17 -10.53 -1.28 -1.78
CA GLN A 17 -10.29 0.08 -1.29
C GLN A 17 -10.65 1.09 -2.38
N ASP A 18 -11.15 2.25 -2.02
CA ASP A 18 -11.13 3.40 -2.93
C ASP A 18 -9.69 3.80 -3.17
N LEU A 19 -9.15 3.37 -4.31
CA LEU A 19 -7.73 3.48 -4.62
C LEU A 19 -7.30 4.93 -4.83
N PHE A 20 -8.15 5.76 -5.43
CA PHE A 20 -7.83 7.17 -5.67
C PHE A 20 -7.84 7.96 -4.36
N VAL A 21 -8.88 7.81 -3.55
CA VAL A 21 -8.97 8.43 -2.22
C VAL A 21 -7.84 7.94 -1.32
N SER A 22 -7.50 6.66 -1.37
CA SER A 22 -6.35 6.11 -0.66
C SER A 22 -5.04 6.80 -1.07
N GLY A 23 -4.86 7.05 -2.37
CA GLY A 23 -3.73 7.82 -2.88
C GLY A 23 -3.70 9.25 -2.36
N GLN A 24 -4.86 9.94 -2.35
CA GLN A 24 -4.97 11.30 -1.77
C GLN A 24 -4.56 11.30 -0.29
N LYS A 25 -5.02 10.31 0.50
CA LYS A 25 -4.67 10.18 1.92
C LYS A 25 -3.19 9.87 2.13
N MET A 26 -2.58 9.09 1.26
CA MET A 26 -1.12 8.93 1.24
C MET A 26 -0.43 10.28 0.98
N GLY A 27 -0.92 11.07 0.03
CA GLY A 27 -0.44 12.42 -0.26
C GLY A 27 -0.54 13.35 0.96
N ASP A 28 -1.69 13.37 1.64
CA ASP A 28 -1.88 14.14 2.89
C ASP A 28 -0.84 13.74 3.95
N HIS A 29 -0.59 12.43 4.08
CA HIS A 29 0.39 11.93 5.04
C HIS A 29 1.83 12.33 4.67
N ILE A 30 2.19 12.27 3.39
CA ILE A 30 3.49 12.75 2.87
C ILE A 30 3.69 14.22 3.20
N VAL A 31 2.67 15.06 2.97
CA VAL A 31 2.72 16.49 3.30
C VAL A 31 2.98 16.71 4.80
N SER A 32 2.32 15.94 5.66
CA SER A 32 2.51 16.05 7.11
C SER A 32 3.91 15.65 7.56
N LEU A 33 4.54 14.70 6.88
CA LEU A 33 5.90 14.24 7.15
C LEU A 33 6.97 15.21 6.64
N LEU A 34 6.63 16.03 5.64
CA LEU A 34 7.57 16.94 4.97
C LEU A 34 7.06 18.40 4.99
N PRO A 35 6.87 18.99 6.17
CA PRO A 35 6.32 20.35 6.27
C PRO A 35 7.21 21.40 5.58
N ASN A 36 8.51 21.16 5.48
CA ASN A 36 9.45 22.03 4.79
C ASN A 36 9.63 21.64 3.30
N GLY A 37 8.89 20.65 2.82
CA GLY A 37 9.01 20.16 1.46
C GLY A 37 10.29 19.37 1.18
N GLY A 38 10.61 19.25 -0.09
CA GLY A 38 11.80 18.56 -0.58
C GLY A 38 11.49 17.64 -1.76
N GLU A 39 12.53 16.99 -2.28
CA GLU A 39 12.38 16.00 -3.36
C GLU A 39 12.02 14.64 -2.78
N ILE A 40 11.08 13.95 -3.45
CA ILE A 40 10.66 12.58 -3.11
C ILE A 40 10.52 11.71 -4.36
N ALA A 41 10.54 10.39 -4.18
CA ALA A 41 10.05 9.46 -5.20
C ALA A 41 8.70 8.86 -4.79
N LEU A 42 7.86 8.63 -5.81
CA LEU A 42 6.67 7.79 -5.76
C LEU A 42 6.93 6.55 -6.64
N PHE A 43 7.10 5.40 -6.03
CA PHE A 43 7.40 4.15 -6.75
C PHE A 43 6.12 3.39 -7.07
N ILE A 44 6.11 2.81 -8.28
CA ILE A 44 5.01 1.99 -8.79
C ILE A 44 5.58 0.79 -9.55
N ALA A 45 5.13 -0.41 -9.22
CA ALA A 45 5.60 -1.64 -9.88
C ALA A 45 5.26 -1.64 -11.38
N THR A 46 4.02 -1.36 -11.72
CA THR A 46 3.52 -1.43 -13.10
C THR A 46 2.65 -0.20 -13.39
N PRO A 47 3.20 0.84 -14.01
CA PRO A 47 2.41 1.99 -14.42
C PRO A 47 1.21 1.58 -15.28
N GLY A 48 0.06 2.18 -15.01
CA GLY A 48 -1.21 1.89 -15.70
C GLY A 48 -1.98 0.69 -15.16
N ALA A 49 -1.45 -0.08 -14.20
CA ALA A 49 -2.20 -1.18 -13.59
C ALA A 49 -3.36 -0.66 -12.74
N ALA A 50 -4.56 -1.20 -12.96
CA ALA A 50 -5.82 -0.71 -12.40
C ALA A 50 -5.85 -0.71 -10.86
N ASN A 51 -5.08 -1.58 -10.20
CA ASN A 51 -5.03 -1.67 -8.74
C ASN A 51 -4.01 -0.72 -8.07
N ILE A 52 -3.09 -0.11 -8.82
CA ILE A 52 -2.03 0.73 -8.22
C ILE A 52 -1.90 2.12 -8.88
N GLN A 53 -2.24 2.25 -10.18
CA GLN A 53 -2.18 3.56 -10.85
C GLN A 53 -3.06 4.62 -10.17
N PRO A 54 -4.32 4.34 -9.78
CA PRO A 54 -5.15 5.35 -9.12
C PRO A 54 -4.56 5.87 -7.81
N ARG A 55 -3.75 5.07 -7.10
CA ARG A 55 -3.04 5.52 -5.89
C ARG A 55 -2.00 6.59 -6.20
N ILE A 56 -1.26 6.43 -7.29
CA ILE A 56 -0.33 7.47 -7.78
C ILE A 56 -1.10 8.73 -8.16
N ASP A 57 -2.21 8.58 -8.89
CA ASP A 57 -2.99 9.71 -9.38
C ASP A 57 -3.62 10.48 -8.20
N GLY A 58 -4.12 9.80 -7.18
CA GLY A 58 -4.61 10.42 -5.96
C GLY A 58 -3.52 11.15 -5.19
N ALA A 59 -2.33 10.54 -5.03
CA ALA A 59 -1.20 11.19 -4.37
C ALA A 59 -0.76 12.46 -5.12
N LYS A 60 -0.69 12.40 -6.45
CA LYS A 60 -0.40 13.57 -7.31
C LYS A 60 -1.46 14.65 -7.17
N ASP A 61 -2.73 14.27 -7.05
CA ASP A 61 -3.84 15.21 -6.88
C ASP A 61 -3.66 16.04 -5.60
N THR A 62 -3.31 15.42 -4.48
CA THR A 62 -2.97 16.13 -3.25
C THR A 62 -1.70 16.96 -3.41
N LEU A 63 -0.61 16.37 -3.90
CA LEU A 63 0.70 17.01 -3.94
C LEU A 63 0.77 18.22 -4.90
N LYS A 64 -0.10 18.32 -5.90
CA LYS A 64 -0.13 19.48 -6.82
C LYS A 64 -0.37 20.81 -6.09
N SER A 65 -1.04 20.78 -4.93
CA SER A 65 -1.28 21.97 -4.09
C SER A 65 -0.10 22.30 -3.16
N HIS A 66 0.95 21.46 -3.13
CA HIS A 66 2.09 21.58 -2.25
C HIS A 66 3.39 21.73 -3.07
N SER A 67 3.58 22.90 -3.69
CA SER A 67 4.67 23.17 -4.64
C SER A 67 6.08 23.07 -4.04
N ASN A 68 6.20 23.07 -2.72
CA ASN A 68 7.45 22.84 -1.99
C ASN A 68 7.87 21.35 -1.99
N ILE A 69 6.97 20.41 -2.33
CA ILE A 69 7.29 18.99 -2.50
C ILE A 69 7.43 18.69 -4.00
N LYS A 70 8.64 18.31 -4.41
CA LYS A 70 8.92 17.86 -5.78
C LYS A 70 8.93 16.35 -5.82
N TYR A 71 8.22 15.74 -6.75
CA TYR A 71 8.14 14.29 -6.83
C TYR A 71 8.49 13.74 -8.22
N ASN A 72 9.11 12.57 -8.21
CA ASN A 72 9.37 11.76 -9.39
C ASN A 72 8.56 10.46 -9.28
N VAL A 73 7.79 10.12 -10.30
CA VAL A 73 7.14 8.80 -10.39
C VAL A 73 8.08 7.84 -11.09
N VAL A 74 8.40 6.73 -10.42
CA VAL A 74 9.45 5.80 -10.88
C VAL A 74 8.87 4.39 -10.98
N ALA A 75 8.92 3.82 -12.17
CA ALA A 75 8.54 2.43 -12.40
C ALA A 75 9.63 1.48 -11.87
N THR A 76 9.26 0.49 -11.07
CA THR A 76 10.19 -0.44 -10.43
C THR A 76 10.22 -1.83 -11.08
N GLY A 77 9.18 -2.18 -11.87
CA GLY A 77 8.91 -3.54 -12.28
C GLY A 77 8.20 -4.33 -11.18
N ALA A 78 7.68 -5.51 -11.50
CA ALA A 78 6.84 -6.31 -10.59
C ALA A 78 7.60 -7.42 -9.84
N ALA A 79 8.90 -7.51 -10.01
CA ALA A 79 9.73 -8.50 -9.34
C ALA A 79 10.52 -7.86 -8.19
N VAL A 80 10.31 -8.30 -6.96
CA VAL A 80 10.91 -7.71 -5.75
C VAL A 80 12.43 -7.44 -5.86
N PRO A 81 13.27 -8.31 -6.44
CA PRO A 81 14.69 -8.00 -6.62
C PRO A 81 14.94 -6.82 -7.58
N ALA A 82 14.13 -6.69 -8.63
CA ALA A 82 14.23 -5.58 -9.58
C ALA A 82 13.76 -4.27 -8.92
N GLU A 83 12.65 -4.30 -8.21
CA GLU A 83 12.14 -3.17 -7.42
C GLU A 83 13.21 -2.63 -6.46
N LEU A 84 13.82 -3.52 -5.68
CA LEU A 84 14.88 -3.14 -4.75
C LEU A 84 16.09 -2.51 -5.47
N THR A 85 16.47 -3.03 -6.64
CA THR A 85 17.57 -2.49 -7.44
C THR A 85 17.28 -1.07 -7.91
N VAL A 86 16.08 -0.83 -8.47
CA VAL A 86 15.66 0.48 -8.96
C VAL A 86 15.61 1.49 -7.81
N ILE A 87 15.00 1.11 -6.67
CA ILE A 87 14.86 1.99 -5.50
C ILE A 87 16.22 2.35 -4.91
N ASN A 88 17.13 1.37 -4.77
CA ASN A 88 18.49 1.63 -4.31
C ASN A 88 19.25 2.58 -5.24
N SER A 89 19.13 2.39 -6.56
CA SER A 89 19.79 3.23 -7.57
C SER A 89 19.25 4.65 -7.53
N TRP A 90 17.92 4.81 -7.42
CA TRP A 90 17.31 6.13 -7.30
C TRP A 90 17.81 6.86 -6.05
N ALA A 91 17.79 6.22 -4.90
CA ALA A 91 18.25 6.81 -3.64
C ALA A 91 19.74 7.23 -3.70
N THR A 92 20.56 6.45 -4.39
CA THR A 92 21.98 6.78 -4.59
C THR A 92 22.16 8.01 -5.49
N GLY A 93 21.36 8.14 -6.54
CA GLY A 93 21.40 9.26 -7.49
C GLY A 93 20.79 10.57 -6.95
N HIS A 94 19.98 10.51 -5.88
CA HIS A 94 19.21 11.63 -5.34
C HIS A 94 19.54 11.90 -3.87
N SER A 95 20.82 12.06 -3.57
CA SER A 95 21.33 12.16 -2.18
C SER A 95 20.73 13.31 -1.36
N SER A 96 20.21 14.35 -2.00
CA SER A 96 19.52 15.50 -1.37
C SER A 96 18.02 15.27 -1.14
N ALA A 97 17.46 14.19 -1.65
CA ALA A 97 16.04 13.88 -1.46
C ALA A 97 15.65 13.72 0.00
N LYS A 98 14.37 13.80 0.30
CA LYS A 98 13.83 13.77 1.66
C LYS A 98 12.94 12.56 1.92
N GLY A 99 12.50 11.86 0.89
CA GLY A 99 11.61 10.70 1.12
C GLY A 99 11.42 9.80 -0.08
N MET A 100 10.94 8.61 0.23
CA MET A 100 10.59 7.56 -0.73
C MET A 100 9.27 6.93 -0.33
N PHE A 101 8.33 6.87 -1.26
CA PHE A 101 7.01 6.28 -1.01
C PHE A 101 6.63 5.35 -2.16
N ALA A 102 5.83 4.35 -1.87
CA ALA A 102 5.46 3.33 -2.85
C ALA A 102 3.97 3.00 -2.78
N VAL A 103 3.40 2.53 -3.90
CA VAL A 103 1.96 2.23 -4.00
C VAL A 103 1.65 0.73 -4.09
N ASP A 104 2.65 -0.11 -3.92
CA ASP A 104 2.55 -1.58 -3.96
C ASP A 104 3.47 -2.24 -2.92
N ALA A 105 3.20 -3.52 -2.66
CA ALA A 105 3.85 -4.29 -1.59
C ALA A 105 5.37 -4.44 -1.78
N GLY A 106 5.80 -4.77 -3.00
CA GLY A 106 7.20 -5.04 -3.30
C GLY A 106 8.04 -3.77 -3.24
N SER A 107 7.55 -2.69 -3.86
CA SER A 107 8.21 -1.38 -3.83
C SER A 107 8.24 -0.80 -2.40
N THR A 108 7.18 -0.98 -1.59
CA THR A 108 7.18 -0.57 -0.17
C THR A 108 8.25 -1.30 0.63
N GLN A 109 8.37 -2.62 0.42
CA GLN A 109 9.44 -3.40 1.01
C GLN A 109 10.81 -2.88 0.58
N GLY A 110 10.97 -2.59 -0.72
CA GLY A 110 12.21 -2.04 -1.29
C GLY A 110 12.59 -0.68 -0.68
N VAL A 111 11.60 0.22 -0.49
CA VAL A 111 11.79 1.51 0.21
C VAL A 111 12.31 1.28 1.62
N ALA A 112 11.65 0.43 2.41
CA ALA A 112 12.06 0.16 3.78
C ALA A 112 13.48 -0.43 3.87
N GLN A 113 13.81 -1.39 3.01
CA GLN A 113 15.13 -2.00 2.95
C GLN A 113 16.21 -1.00 2.50
N THR A 114 15.92 -0.14 1.55
CA THR A 114 16.86 0.88 1.07
C THR A 114 17.15 1.91 2.16
N ILE A 115 16.13 2.41 2.86
CA ILE A 115 16.31 3.34 3.98
C ILE A 115 17.19 2.71 5.06
N GLN A 116 16.96 1.45 5.39
CA GLN A 116 17.79 0.71 6.35
C GLN A 116 19.22 0.57 5.85
N LYS A 117 19.41 -0.03 4.67
CA LYS A 117 20.72 -0.40 4.13
C LYS A 117 21.64 0.78 3.90
N GLN A 118 21.11 1.92 3.44
CA GLN A 118 21.90 3.13 3.15
C GLN A 118 21.95 4.11 4.32
N GLY A 119 21.36 3.76 5.48
CA GLY A 119 21.34 4.60 6.67
C GLY A 119 20.61 5.94 6.47
N LEU A 120 19.60 5.98 5.57
CA LEU A 120 18.95 7.24 5.17
C LEU A 120 18.11 7.84 6.30
N LYS A 121 17.64 7.02 7.24
CA LYS A 121 16.90 7.50 8.41
C LYS A 121 17.71 8.51 9.22
N SER A 122 19.00 8.27 9.44
CA SER A 122 19.88 9.20 10.15
C SER A 122 20.15 10.50 9.39
N LYS A 123 19.86 10.51 8.08
CA LYS A 123 19.95 11.70 7.22
C LYS A 123 18.62 12.45 7.12
N GLY A 124 17.60 12.05 7.91
CA GLY A 124 16.29 12.69 7.95
C GLY A 124 15.34 12.28 6.82
N TRP A 125 15.62 11.17 6.12
CA TRP A 125 14.69 10.66 5.11
C TRP A 125 13.49 10.01 5.75
N VAL A 126 12.34 10.18 5.11
CA VAL A 126 11.07 9.54 5.48
C VAL A 126 10.63 8.56 4.39
N GLY A 127 9.82 7.59 4.77
CA GLY A 127 9.31 6.61 3.82
C GLY A 127 8.01 5.96 4.27
N GLY A 128 7.32 5.38 3.31
CA GLY A 128 6.08 4.66 3.57
C GLY A 128 5.50 4.06 2.30
N GLY A 129 4.36 3.41 2.43
CA GLY A 129 3.69 2.83 1.27
C GLY A 129 2.50 1.96 1.63
N TYR A 130 2.36 0.86 0.93
CA TYR A 130 1.21 -0.05 1.02
C TYR A 130 1.65 -1.46 1.41
N ASP A 131 0.70 -2.17 2.00
CA ASP A 131 0.75 -3.59 2.30
C ASP A 131 1.73 -4.01 3.42
N LEU A 132 1.66 -5.27 3.79
CA LEU A 132 2.26 -5.82 5.00
C LEU A 132 3.04 -7.10 4.71
N THR A 133 4.11 -6.99 3.87
CA THR A 133 5.04 -8.12 3.79
C THR A 133 5.73 -8.33 5.14
N PRO A 134 6.22 -9.53 5.46
CA PRO A 134 6.93 -9.77 6.71
C PRO A 134 8.13 -8.83 6.92
N ILE A 135 8.81 -8.47 5.83
CA ILE A 135 9.94 -7.54 5.87
C ILE A 135 9.46 -6.11 6.14
N THR A 136 8.39 -5.68 5.47
CA THR A 136 7.77 -4.36 5.70
C THR A 136 7.32 -4.22 7.16
N GLN A 137 6.62 -5.22 7.71
CA GLN A 137 6.20 -5.23 9.11
C GLN A 137 7.39 -5.07 10.07
N LYS A 138 8.45 -5.86 9.86
CA LYS A 138 9.66 -5.81 10.68
C LYS A 138 10.32 -4.44 10.63
N LEU A 139 10.47 -3.86 9.44
CA LEU A 139 11.17 -2.59 9.25
C LEU A 139 10.33 -1.39 9.70
N LEU A 140 9.00 -1.46 9.56
CA LEU A 140 8.07 -0.48 10.13
C LEU A 140 8.14 -0.50 11.67
N ALA A 141 8.08 -1.68 12.29
CA ALA A 141 8.20 -1.83 13.74
C ALA A 141 9.54 -1.30 14.27
N ALA A 142 10.60 -1.42 13.48
CA ALA A 142 11.92 -0.88 13.77
C ALA A 142 12.05 0.63 13.48
N GLY A 143 11.04 1.26 12.86
CA GLY A 143 10.99 2.70 12.59
C GLY A 143 11.82 3.16 11.39
N TYR A 144 12.11 2.27 10.43
CA TYR A 144 12.79 2.65 9.19
C TYR A 144 11.87 3.37 8.21
N ILE A 145 10.59 3.05 8.21
CA ILE A 145 9.55 3.80 7.49
C ILE A 145 8.51 4.31 8.49
N GLU A 146 7.79 5.36 8.13
CA GLU A 146 6.82 6.02 8.99
C GLU A 146 5.48 5.30 9.02
N PHE A 147 5.05 4.79 7.87
CA PHE A 147 3.75 4.13 7.74
C PHE A 147 3.74 3.06 6.67
N THR A 148 2.74 2.20 6.75
CA THR A 148 2.20 1.43 5.63
C THR A 148 0.67 1.48 5.66
N ILE A 149 0.05 1.32 4.50
CA ILE A 149 -1.41 1.31 4.35
C ILE A 149 -1.86 -0.13 4.19
N ASP A 150 -2.70 -0.58 5.12
CA ASP A 150 -3.37 -1.86 5.06
C ASP A 150 -4.71 -1.70 4.35
N GLN A 151 -4.84 -2.36 3.21
CA GLN A 151 -6.05 -2.36 2.38
C GLN A 151 -7.02 -3.50 2.71
N GLN A 152 -6.76 -4.26 3.77
CA GLN A 152 -7.59 -5.39 4.21
C GLN A 152 -7.73 -6.51 3.16
N PRO A 153 -6.63 -7.10 2.67
CA PRO A 153 -6.66 -8.10 1.61
C PRO A 153 -7.44 -9.36 2.00
N TYR A 154 -7.54 -9.66 3.29
CA TYR A 154 -8.39 -10.76 3.77
C TYR A 154 -9.86 -10.52 3.44
N LEU A 155 -10.37 -9.30 3.69
CA LEU A 155 -11.76 -8.95 3.36
C LEU A 155 -11.99 -8.97 1.85
N GLN A 156 -11.02 -8.52 1.07
CA GLN A 156 -11.09 -8.55 -0.40
C GLN A 156 -11.13 -9.98 -0.96
N GLY A 157 -10.60 -10.96 -0.23
CA GLY A 157 -10.74 -12.37 -0.59
C GLY A 157 -11.99 -13.04 -0.04
N PHE A 158 -12.39 -12.68 1.18
CA PHE A 158 -13.50 -13.33 1.89
C PHE A 158 -14.88 -12.85 1.42
N LEU A 159 -15.07 -11.54 1.35
CA LEU A 159 -16.40 -10.97 1.05
C LEU A 159 -16.93 -11.32 -0.34
N PRO A 160 -16.14 -11.31 -1.42
CA PRO A 160 -16.64 -11.72 -2.73
C PRO A 160 -17.18 -13.15 -2.74
N ILE A 161 -16.53 -14.07 -2.02
CA ILE A 161 -16.97 -15.46 -1.92
C ILE A 161 -18.28 -15.55 -1.12
N LEU A 162 -18.38 -14.83 -0.01
CA LEU A 162 -19.60 -14.79 0.80
C LEU A 162 -20.78 -14.22 -0.01
N GLU A 163 -20.59 -13.10 -0.67
CA GLU A 163 -21.64 -12.47 -1.49
C GLU A 163 -22.11 -13.37 -2.64
N LEU A 164 -21.17 -13.98 -3.36
CA LEU A 164 -21.49 -14.91 -4.43
C LEU A 164 -22.22 -16.14 -3.91
N TYR A 165 -21.83 -16.66 -2.74
CA TYR A 165 -22.52 -17.78 -2.11
C TYR A 165 -23.99 -17.41 -1.78
N LEU A 166 -24.20 -16.27 -1.10
CA LEU A 166 -25.54 -15.82 -0.73
C LEU A 166 -26.41 -15.55 -1.97
N TYR A 167 -25.85 -14.91 -2.99
CA TYR A 167 -26.53 -14.68 -4.25
C TYR A 167 -26.99 -15.99 -4.91
N LYS A 168 -26.11 -16.98 -5.00
CA LYS A 168 -26.42 -18.28 -5.59
C LYS A 168 -27.39 -19.08 -4.74
N ALA A 169 -27.20 -19.13 -3.43
CA ALA A 169 -28.06 -19.87 -2.50
C ALA A 169 -29.48 -19.32 -2.46
N SER A 170 -29.65 -18.02 -2.61
CA SER A 170 -30.96 -17.36 -2.66
C SER A 170 -31.58 -17.29 -4.06
N GLN A 171 -30.96 -17.91 -5.06
CA GLN A 171 -31.41 -17.83 -6.46
C GLN A 171 -31.52 -16.39 -6.99
N GLY A 172 -30.62 -15.54 -6.56
CA GLY A 172 -30.55 -14.13 -6.97
C GLY A 172 -31.40 -13.16 -6.13
N LEU A 173 -32.08 -13.64 -5.08
CA LEU A 173 -32.86 -12.76 -4.20
C LEU A 173 -31.98 -11.89 -3.29
N THR A 174 -30.83 -12.40 -2.88
CA THR A 174 -29.85 -11.59 -2.13
C THR A 174 -29.08 -10.71 -3.11
N GLY A 175 -29.13 -9.41 -2.93
CA GLY A 175 -28.35 -8.46 -3.72
C GLY A 175 -26.85 -8.59 -3.45
N ILE A 176 -26.06 -8.17 -4.42
CA ILE A 176 -24.61 -8.00 -4.30
C ILE A 176 -24.32 -6.49 -4.26
N ALA A 177 -23.44 -6.06 -3.40
CA ALA A 177 -23.13 -4.64 -3.20
C ALA A 177 -21.63 -4.35 -3.29
N ASP A 178 -21.29 -3.13 -3.68
CA ASP A 178 -19.94 -2.63 -3.55
C ASP A 178 -19.57 -2.52 -2.05
N VAL A 179 -18.36 -2.96 -1.69
CA VAL A 179 -17.84 -2.88 -0.33
C VAL A 179 -16.48 -2.20 -0.34
N ASP A 180 -16.39 -1.03 0.26
CA ASP A 180 -15.10 -0.41 0.57
C ASP A 180 -14.47 -1.12 1.76
N THR A 181 -13.30 -1.74 1.55
CA THR A 181 -12.56 -2.42 2.62
C THR A 181 -11.79 -1.45 3.52
N GLY A 182 -11.88 -0.16 3.25
CA GLY A 182 -11.39 0.90 4.09
C GLY A 182 -9.91 1.21 3.93
N LEU A 183 -9.47 2.13 4.75
CA LEU A 183 -8.14 2.72 4.72
C LEU A 183 -7.56 2.71 6.13
N LYS A 184 -6.51 1.93 6.36
CA LYS A 184 -5.89 1.81 7.68
C LYS A 184 -4.40 2.12 7.59
N PHE A 185 -4.00 3.26 8.14
CA PHE A 185 -2.60 3.58 8.32
C PHE A 185 -2.04 2.84 9.52
N LEU A 186 -0.91 2.18 9.32
CA LEU A 186 -0.14 1.53 10.36
C LEU A 186 1.21 2.22 10.48
N ASP A 187 1.62 2.45 11.72
CA ASP A 187 2.92 2.96 12.11
C ASP A 187 3.68 1.92 12.97
N LYS A 188 4.85 2.30 13.49
CA LYS A 188 5.67 1.43 14.34
C LYS A 188 4.97 0.95 15.62
N THR A 189 3.91 1.63 16.07
CA THR A 189 3.15 1.26 17.28
C THR A 189 1.96 0.37 16.95
N THR A 190 1.22 0.74 15.92
CA THR A 190 -0.02 0.07 15.50
C THR A 190 0.24 -1.20 14.67
N VAL A 191 1.46 -1.41 14.16
CA VAL A 191 1.86 -2.66 13.47
C VAL A 191 2.13 -3.82 14.45
N LYS A 192 2.34 -3.54 15.74
CA LYS A 192 2.71 -4.56 16.73
C LYS A 192 1.76 -5.76 16.79
N PRO A 193 0.42 -5.60 16.79
CA PRO A 193 -0.50 -6.73 16.77
C PRO A 193 -0.29 -7.66 15.57
N TYR A 194 0.07 -7.12 14.41
CA TYR A 194 0.34 -7.91 13.20
C TYR A 194 1.58 -8.79 13.33
N ASN A 195 2.58 -8.33 14.09
CA ASN A 195 3.81 -9.10 14.34
C ASN A 195 3.59 -10.26 15.31
N SER A 196 2.62 -10.16 16.20
CA SER A 196 2.35 -11.14 17.24
C SER A 196 1.16 -12.06 16.93
N THR A 197 0.28 -11.67 16.02
CA THR A 197 -0.89 -12.48 15.69
C THR A 197 -0.55 -13.67 14.81
N LYS A 198 -1.18 -14.79 15.12
CA LYS A 198 -1.21 -16.00 14.29
C LYS A 198 -2.51 -16.12 13.51
N SER A 199 -3.41 -15.18 13.67
CA SER A 199 -4.67 -15.18 12.94
C SER A 199 -4.46 -14.81 11.47
N ARG A 200 -5.45 -15.05 10.67
CA ARG A 200 -5.37 -15.01 9.25
C ARG A 200 -5.89 -13.80 8.60
N TYR A 201 -6.04 -12.73 9.29
CA TYR A 201 -6.59 -11.52 8.68
C TYR A 201 -5.64 -10.94 7.65
N GLU A 202 -4.35 -10.99 7.94
CA GLU A 202 -3.34 -10.37 7.10
C GLU A 202 -1.98 -10.99 7.30
N GLY A 203 -1.10 -10.81 6.33
CA GLY A 203 0.25 -11.31 6.39
C GLY A 203 0.30 -12.84 6.43
N THR A 204 1.39 -13.37 6.92
CA THR A 204 1.65 -14.80 7.01
C THR A 204 1.23 -15.35 8.37
N SER A 205 0.53 -16.47 8.36
CA SER A 205 0.25 -17.27 9.55
C SER A 205 0.31 -18.75 9.21
N ASN A 206 0.97 -19.51 10.05
CA ASN A 206 1.00 -20.98 9.96
C ASN A 206 -0.22 -21.62 10.60
N SER A 207 -1.06 -20.84 11.27
CA SER A 207 -2.29 -21.33 11.87
C SER A 207 -3.44 -21.25 10.87
N PRO A 208 -4.29 -22.28 10.77
CA PRO A 208 -5.50 -22.19 9.96
C PRO A 208 -6.39 -21.07 10.49
N GLY A 209 -6.95 -20.27 9.59
CA GLY A 209 -7.82 -19.14 9.95
C GLY A 209 -9.16 -19.56 10.52
N VAL A 210 -9.55 -20.82 10.31
CA VAL A 210 -10.77 -21.41 10.85
C VAL A 210 -10.37 -22.54 11.79
N GLN A 211 -10.77 -22.45 13.04
CA GLN A 211 -10.69 -23.58 13.95
C GLN A 211 -11.81 -24.54 13.60
N LYS A 212 -11.48 -25.81 13.49
CA LYS A 212 -12.51 -26.84 13.42
C LYS A 212 -13.28 -26.84 14.74
N ALA A 213 -14.59 -26.79 14.64
CA ALA A 213 -15.47 -26.97 15.78
C ALA A 213 -15.29 -28.37 16.39
#